data_4217e269b71f294bc2e368e6aa6e3737
#
_entry.id   4217e269b71f294bc2e368e6aa6e3737
#
_cell.length_a   1.000
_cell.length_b   1.000
_cell.length_c   1.000
_cell.angle_alpha   90.00
_cell.angle_beta   90.00
_cell.angle_gamma   90.00
#
_symmetry.space_group_name_H-M   'P 1'
#
loop_
_entity.id
_entity.type
_entity.pdbx_description
1 polymer ?
#
loop_
_entity_poly.entity_id
_entity_poly.type
_entity_poly.pdbx_seq_one_letter_code
_entity_poly.pdbx_strand_id
1 'polypeptide(L)'
;MKQLVTFEVQDGENEYRDYGIYDHKYSDEEIIKHFYGLDNIDEENGWYWKDTSIVRINNAEDIDRDKIKIMKDYGVAYEHNI
;
A
#
# COMPACT_ATOMS: atom_id res chain seq x y z
N MET A 1 13.38 5.15 9.39
CA MET A 1 13.22 5.77 8.06
C MET A 1 11.83 5.46 7.52
N LYS A 2 11.22 6.42 6.86
CA LYS A 2 9.90 6.22 6.27
C LYS A 2 9.94 5.25 5.11
N GLN A 3 8.82 4.55 4.89
CA GLN A 3 8.68 3.52 3.87
C GLN A 3 7.70 3.93 2.80
N LEU A 4 8.09 3.77 1.55
CA LEU A 4 7.16 3.83 0.42
C LEU A 4 6.65 2.42 0.12
N VAL A 5 5.35 2.23 0.24
CA VAL A 5 4.71 0.96 -0.05
C VAL A 5 3.96 1.05 -1.37
N THR A 6 4.24 0.12 -2.27
CA THR A 6 3.57 0.02 -3.56
C THR A 6 2.57 -1.13 -3.51
N PHE A 7 1.32 -0.83 -3.80
CA PHE A 7 0.23 -1.80 -3.84
C PHE A 7 -0.13 -2.14 -5.28
N GLU A 8 -0.39 -3.41 -5.55
CA GLU A 8 -1.07 -3.83 -6.77
C GLU A 8 -2.53 -4.07 -6.42
N VAL A 9 -3.42 -3.39 -7.12
CA VAL A 9 -4.86 -3.44 -6.87
C VAL A 9 -5.58 -3.96 -8.09
N GLN A 10 -6.48 -4.93 -7.90
CA GLN A 10 -7.40 -5.38 -8.91
C GLN A 10 -8.81 -5.17 -8.38
N ASP A 11 -9.58 -4.32 -9.05
CA ASP A 11 -10.95 -3.99 -8.69
C ASP A 11 -11.87 -4.32 -9.86
N GLY A 12 -12.50 -5.50 -9.80
CA GLY A 12 -13.25 -6.03 -10.93
C GLY A 12 -12.32 -6.28 -12.11
N GLU A 13 -12.53 -5.60 -13.23
CA GLU A 13 -11.70 -5.71 -14.42
C GLU A 13 -10.55 -4.69 -14.46
N ASN A 14 -10.51 -3.76 -13.50
CA ASN A 14 -9.49 -2.71 -13.45
C ASN A 14 -8.29 -3.16 -12.62
N GLU A 15 -7.11 -2.98 -13.17
CA GLU A 15 -5.84 -3.23 -12.49
C GLU A 15 -5.05 -1.92 -12.44
N TYR A 16 -4.53 -1.57 -11.26
CA TYR A 16 -3.71 -0.38 -11.11
C TYR A 16 -2.77 -0.51 -9.92
N ARG A 17 -1.84 0.42 -9.79
CA ARG A 17 -0.96 0.54 -8.65
C ARG A 17 -1.38 1.71 -7.78
N ASP A 18 -1.24 1.53 -6.47
CA ASP A 18 -1.47 2.58 -5.50
C ASP A 18 -0.27 2.68 -4.58
N TYR A 19 -0.14 3.79 -3.87
CA TYR A 19 1.06 4.10 -3.09
C TYR A 19 0.68 4.71 -1.75
N GLY A 20 1.46 4.34 -0.72
CA GLY A 20 1.33 4.95 0.60
C GLY A 20 2.70 5.15 1.23
N ILE A 21 2.84 6.20 2.02
CA ILE A 21 4.07 6.48 2.77
C ILE A 21 3.78 6.23 4.24
N TYR A 22 4.54 5.34 4.87
CA TYR A 22 4.38 4.98 6.27
C TYR A 22 5.60 5.41 7.07
N ASP A 23 5.39 5.78 8.34
CA ASP A 23 6.43 6.35 9.20
C ASP A 23 7.52 5.35 9.59
N HIS A 24 7.22 4.05 9.57
CA HIS A 24 8.21 2.99 9.74
C HIS A 24 7.69 1.70 9.09
N LYS A 25 8.46 0.62 9.21
CA LYS A 25 8.09 -0.66 8.60
C LYS A 25 7.05 -1.40 9.45
N TYR A 26 5.84 -1.51 8.94
CA TYR A 26 4.77 -2.32 9.51
C TYR A 26 4.68 -3.67 8.78
N SER A 27 3.92 -4.61 9.35
CA SER A 27 3.60 -5.85 8.63
C SER A 27 2.65 -5.56 7.47
N ASP A 28 2.67 -6.44 6.46
CA ASP A 28 1.77 -6.31 5.30
C ASP A 28 0.31 -6.30 5.73
N GLU A 29 -0.07 -7.14 6.69
CA GLU A 29 -1.43 -7.20 7.21
C GLU A 29 -1.86 -5.88 7.83
N GLU A 30 -1.01 -5.25 8.66
CA GLU A 30 -1.30 -3.97 9.28
C GLU A 30 -1.50 -2.87 8.25
N ILE A 31 -0.64 -2.83 7.23
CA ILE A 31 -0.69 -1.83 6.16
C ILE A 31 -1.97 -1.99 5.34
N ILE A 32 -2.29 -3.21 4.92
CA ILE A 32 -3.48 -3.47 4.12
C ILE A 32 -4.76 -3.15 4.89
N LYS A 33 -4.84 -3.54 6.14
CA LYS A 33 -6.00 -3.23 6.98
C LYS A 33 -6.21 -1.73 7.13
N HIS A 34 -5.12 -0.99 7.33
CA HIS A 34 -5.19 0.45 7.49
C HIS A 34 -5.58 1.16 6.20
N PHE A 35 -4.98 0.76 5.08
CA PHE A 35 -5.14 1.45 3.80
C PHE A 35 -6.46 1.11 3.10
N TYR A 36 -6.84 -0.16 3.08
CA TYR A 36 -8.00 -0.65 2.34
C TYR A 36 -9.11 -1.22 3.23
N GLY A 37 -8.84 -1.47 4.49
CA GLY A 37 -9.82 -2.11 5.37
C GLY A 37 -10.10 -3.57 5.02
N LEU A 38 -9.20 -4.23 4.29
CA LEU A 38 -9.33 -5.63 3.90
C LEU A 38 -8.91 -6.54 5.04
N ASP A 39 -9.67 -7.61 5.28
CA ASP A 39 -9.40 -8.55 6.37
C ASP A 39 -9.35 -10.02 5.93
N ASN A 40 -9.60 -10.31 4.68
CA ASN A 40 -9.47 -11.64 4.13
C ASN A 40 -8.10 -11.80 3.46
N ILE A 41 -7.42 -12.91 3.72
CA ILE A 41 -6.10 -13.17 3.17
C ILE A 41 -6.05 -14.54 2.49
N ASP A 42 -5.41 -14.60 1.32
CA ASP A 42 -4.94 -15.82 0.70
C ASP A 42 -3.46 -15.96 1.04
N GLU A 43 -3.14 -16.76 2.04
CA GLU A 43 -1.77 -16.93 2.54
C GLU A 43 -0.83 -17.53 1.47
N GLU A 44 -1.35 -18.38 0.60
CA GLU A 44 -0.57 -19.03 -0.44
C GLU A 44 -0.06 -18.04 -1.48
N ASN A 45 -0.91 -17.08 -1.88
CA ASN A 45 -0.57 -16.10 -2.92
C ASN A 45 -0.22 -14.71 -2.38
N GLY A 46 -0.41 -14.46 -1.09
CA GLY A 46 -0.16 -13.15 -0.48
C GLY A 46 -1.14 -12.08 -0.90
N TRP A 47 -2.37 -12.47 -1.26
CA TRP A 47 -3.43 -11.55 -1.65
C TRP A 47 -4.39 -11.29 -0.49
N TYR A 48 -4.88 -10.06 -0.42
CA TYR A 48 -5.93 -9.64 0.50
C TYR A 48 -7.13 -9.23 -0.32
N TRP A 49 -8.35 -9.60 0.11
CA TRP A 49 -9.53 -9.27 -0.68
C TRP A 49 -10.72 -8.88 0.17
N LYS A 50 -11.61 -8.11 -0.44
CA LYS A 50 -12.94 -7.78 0.07
C LYS A 50 -13.83 -7.53 -1.13
N ASP A 51 -14.98 -8.23 -1.20
CA ASP A 51 -15.90 -8.15 -2.33
C ASP A 51 -15.17 -8.44 -3.66
N THR A 52 -15.12 -7.46 -4.57
CA THR A 52 -14.46 -7.61 -5.86
C THR A 52 -13.04 -7.06 -5.90
N SER A 53 -12.55 -6.51 -4.79
CA SER A 53 -11.22 -5.90 -4.72
C SER A 53 -10.18 -6.88 -4.19
N ILE A 54 -9.07 -6.98 -4.89
CA ILE A 54 -7.91 -7.78 -4.48
C ILE A 54 -6.71 -6.84 -4.40
N VAL A 55 -5.97 -6.91 -3.29
CA VAL A 55 -4.81 -6.03 -3.06
C VAL A 55 -3.62 -6.86 -2.62
N ARG A 56 -2.46 -6.53 -3.16
CA ARG A 56 -1.19 -7.13 -2.76
C ARG A 56 -0.13 -6.04 -2.61
N ILE A 57 0.75 -6.19 -1.62
CA ILE A 57 1.93 -5.33 -1.52
C ILE A 57 2.98 -5.86 -2.48
N ASN A 58 3.33 -5.03 -3.47
CA ASN A 58 4.32 -5.38 -4.46
C ASN A 58 5.73 -5.08 -3.96
N ASN A 59 5.91 -3.95 -3.29
CA ASN A 59 7.21 -3.50 -2.81
C ASN A 59 7.06 -2.57 -1.60
N ALA A 60 8.05 -2.59 -0.73
CA ALA A 60 8.19 -1.63 0.36
C ALA A 60 9.68 -1.24 0.43
N GLU A 61 9.98 0.05 0.32
CA GLU A 61 11.34 0.54 0.29
C GLU A 61 11.51 1.80 1.15
N ASP A 62 12.73 2.02 1.62
CA ASP A 62 13.07 3.24 2.33
C ASP A 62 12.95 4.43 1.39
N ILE A 63 12.40 5.53 1.89
CA ILE A 63 12.21 6.74 1.10
C ILE A 63 12.72 7.96 1.87
N ASP A 64 13.43 8.85 1.19
CA ASP A 64 13.97 10.06 1.79
C ASP A 64 12.98 11.23 1.75
N ARG A 65 13.33 12.30 2.46
CA ARG A 65 12.49 13.50 2.59
C ARG A 65 12.19 14.15 1.24
N ASP A 66 13.17 14.20 0.36
CA ASP A 66 13.01 14.88 -0.94
C ASP A 66 12.03 14.13 -1.85
N LYS A 67 12.12 12.80 -1.88
CA LYS A 67 11.16 11.98 -2.63
C LYS A 67 9.76 12.05 -2.05
N ILE A 68 9.65 12.07 -0.72
CA ILE A 68 8.36 12.22 -0.03
C ILE A 68 7.69 13.53 -0.47
N LYS A 69 8.44 14.62 -0.48
CA LYS A 69 7.92 15.93 -0.89
C LYS A 69 7.42 15.91 -2.33
N ILE A 70 8.20 15.33 -3.24
CA ILE A 70 7.83 15.21 -4.66
C ILE A 70 6.54 14.41 -4.81
N MET A 71 6.43 13.28 -4.15
CA MET A 71 5.23 12.43 -4.24
C MET A 71 3.99 13.11 -3.68
N LYS A 72 4.12 13.85 -2.59
CA LYS A 72 3.02 14.61 -2.01
C LYS A 72 2.59 15.76 -2.91
N ASP A 73 3.56 16.49 -3.47
CA ASP A 73 3.30 17.64 -4.34
C ASP A 73 2.55 17.22 -5.63
N TYR A 74 2.86 16.05 -6.16
CA TYR A 74 2.19 15.51 -7.35
C TYR A 74 0.96 14.66 -7.03
N GLY A 75 0.61 14.50 -5.75
CA GLY A 75 -0.54 13.71 -5.35
C GLY A 75 -0.40 12.22 -5.60
N VAL A 76 0.83 11.71 -5.72
CA VAL A 76 1.11 10.28 -5.97
C VAL A 76 0.94 9.45 -4.70
N ALA A 77 1.40 9.95 -3.58
CA ALA A 77 1.32 9.25 -2.30
C ALA A 77 1.23 10.24 -1.14
N TYR A 78 0.59 9.81 -0.05
CA TYR A 78 0.44 10.59 1.16
C TYR A 78 0.97 9.82 2.36
N GLU A 79 1.35 10.54 3.42
CA GLU A 79 1.87 9.95 4.65
C GLU A 79 0.72 9.40 5.51
N HIS A 80 0.94 8.23 6.07
CA HIS A 80 0.01 7.53 6.95
C HIS A 80 0.70 7.11 8.25
N ASN A 81 -0.05 7.11 9.35
CA ASN A 81 0.34 6.54 10.63
C ASN A 81 -0.70 5.49 11.02
N ILE A 82 -0.22 4.33 11.45
CA ILE A 82 -1.11 3.29 12.00
C ILE A 82 -1.20 3.41 13.51
#